data_3e980a1094d33e8b36f7bf5afd6a951c
#
_entry.id   3e980a1094d33e8b36f7bf5afd6a951c
#
_cell.length_a   1.000
_cell.length_b   1.000
_cell.length_c   1.000
_cell.angle_alpha   90.00
_cell.angle_beta   90.00
_cell.angle_gamma   90.00
#
_symmetry.space_group_name_H-M   'P 1'
#
loop_
_entity.id
_entity.type
_entity.pdbx_description
1 polymer ?
#
loop_
_entity_poly.entity_id
_entity_poly.type
_entity_poly.pdbx_seq_one_letter_code
_entity_poly.pdbx_strand_id
1 'polypeptide(L)'
;MQHCILVKWTPDAGDKDALAKEAEAIFAQAVADGVTTALTIRRNVINRPNRYDLLIELTMTPDMLPAYDASEPHHRWKETFGARIQQKAIFDYE
;
A
#
# COMPACT_ATOMS: atom_id res chain seq x y z
N MET A 1 -15.52 -2.53 -3.82
CA MET A 1 -14.28 -2.95 -4.50
C MET A 1 -13.13 -2.94 -3.52
N GLN A 2 -12.31 -3.97 -3.58
CA GLN A 2 -11.03 -4.01 -2.87
C GLN A 2 -9.92 -3.68 -3.85
N HIS A 3 -9.15 -2.65 -3.52
CA HIS A 3 -7.98 -2.22 -4.28
C HIS A 3 -6.75 -2.75 -3.55
N CYS A 4 -6.07 -3.73 -4.15
CA CYS A 4 -4.96 -4.43 -3.52
C CYS A 4 -3.63 -3.99 -4.12
N ILE A 5 -2.69 -3.63 -3.27
CA ILE A 5 -1.33 -3.27 -3.63
C ILE A 5 -0.40 -4.28 -2.99
N LEU A 6 0.34 -5.02 -3.82
CA LEU A 6 1.38 -5.94 -3.37
C LEU A 6 2.73 -5.26 -3.57
N VAL A 7 3.54 -5.24 -2.52
CA VAL A 7 4.81 -4.52 -2.52
C VAL A 7 5.95 -5.45 -2.14
N LYS A 8 7.02 -5.42 -2.95
CA LYS A 8 8.29 -6.06 -2.64
C LYS A 8 9.33 -4.96 -2.44
N TRP A 9 9.96 -4.94 -1.25
CA TRP A 9 10.97 -3.94 -0.93
C TRP A 9 12.29 -4.25 -1.63
N THR A 10 13.10 -3.22 -1.86
CA THR A 10 14.51 -3.40 -2.23
C THR A 10 15.27 -4.02 -1.05
N PRO A 11 16.40 -4.73 -1.30
CA PRO A 11 17.16 -5.34 -0.21
C PRO A 11 17.66 -4.34 0.85
N ASP A 12 17.85 -3.09 0.48
CA ASP A 12 18.36 -2.03 1.35
C ASP A 12 17.27 -1.08 1.87
N ALA A 13 15.99 -1.45 1.70
CA ALA A 13 14.88 -0.56 2.07
C ALA A 13 14.80 -0.27 3.57
N GLY A 14 15.29 -1.17 4.42
CA GLY A 14 15.26 -1.02 5.86
C GLY A 14 14.49 -2.13 6.56
N ASP A 15 14.17 -1.91 7.84
CA ASP A 15 13.43 -2.87 8.64
C ASP A 15 11.98 -3.01 8.14
N LYS A 16 11.59 -4.25 7.84
CA LYS A 16 10.27 -4.52 7.25
C LYS A 16 9.11 -4.20 8.18
N ASP A 17 9.30 -4.36 9.49
CA ASP A 17 8.26 -4.00 10.46
C ASP A 17 8.05 -2.49 10.51
N ALA A 18 9.13 -1.73 10.50
CA ALA A 18 9.08 -0.27 10.47
C ALA A 18 8.46 0.24 9.17
N LEU A 19 8.82 -0.36 8.03
CA LEU A 19 8.25 -0.01 6.72
C LEU A 19 6.74 -0.26 6.68
N ALA A 20 6.29 -1.38 7.24
CA ALA A 20 4.86 -1.69 7.29
C ALA A 20 4.09 -0.69 8.15
N LYS A 21 4.64 -0.29 9.30
CA LYS A 21 4.00 0.69 10.19
C LYS A 21 3.92 2.07 9.53
N GLU A 22 4.97 2.48 8.84
CA GLU A 22 5.01 3.75 8.12
C GLU A 22 4.00 3.77 6.98
N ALA A 23 3.91 2.68 6.22
CA ALA A 23 2.90 2.52 5.17
C ALA A 23 1.48 2.58 5.74
N GLU A 24 1.23 1.89 6.85
CA GLU A 24 -0.07 1.90 7.52
C GLU A 24 -0.49 3.31 7.90
N ALA A 25 0.43 4.11 8.44
CA ALA A 25 0.14 5.48 8.84
C ALA A 25 -0.29 6.34 7.64
N ILE A 26 0.37 6.17 6.50
CA ILE A 26 0.03 6.90 5.27
C ILE A 26 -1.38 6.52 4.78
N PHE A 27 -1.68 5.23 4.69
CA PHE A 27 -2.98 4.77 4.20
C PHE A 27 -4.11 4.99 5.20
N ALA A 28 -3.81 4.99 6.51
CA ALA A 28 -4.79 5.37 7.51
C ALA A 28 -5.26 6.82 7.32
N GLN A 29 -4.38 7.70 6.85
CA GLN A 29 -4.75 9.06 6.50
C GLN A 29 -5.72 9.09 5.32
N ALA A 30 -5.57 8.20 4.36
CA ALA A 30 -6.51 8.10 3.23
C ALA A 30 -7.92 7.74 3.71
N VAL A 31 -8.04 6.87 4.71
CA VAL A 31 -9.33 6.55 5.32
C VAL A 31 -9.87 7.76 6.08
N ALA A 32 -9.05 8.42 6.88
CA ALA A 32 -9.45 9.61 7.64
C ALA A 32 -9.92 10.75 6.73
N ASP A 33 -9.28 10.90 5.56
CA ASP A 33 -9.65 11.92 4.58
C ASP A 33 -10.89 11.54 3.75
N GLY A 34 -11.40 10.32 3.90
CA GLY A 34 -12.57 9.85 3.17
C GLY A 34 -12.34 9.48 1.71
N VAL A 35 -11.07 9.37 1.27
CA VAL A 35 -10.76 8.95 -0.11
C VAL A 35 -10.81 7.43 -0.27
N THR A 36 -10.77 6.70 0.83
CA THR A 36 -11.09 5.27 0.91
C THR A 36 -11.97 5.02 2.12
N THR A 37 -12.63 3.88 2.21
CA THR A 37 -13.55 3.60 3.31
C THR A 37 -12.95 2.70 4.38
N ALA A 38 -11.97 1.88 4.03
CA ALA A 38 -11.32 0.97 4.98
C ALA A 38 -9.93 0.56 4.48
N LEU A 39 -9.12 0.10 5.42
CA LEU A 39 -7.74 -0.32 5.17
C LEU A 39 -7.48 -1.64 5.88
N THR A 40 -6.83 -2.58 5.18
CA THR A 40 -6.24 -3.77 5.77
C THR A 40 -4.80 -3.88 5.31
N ILE A 41 -3.87 -4.13 6.24
CA ILE A 41 -2.47 -4.37 5.91
C ILE A 41 -2.10 -5.76 6.41
N ARG A 42 -1.44 -6.54 5.54
CA ARG A 42 -0.93 -7.87 5.86
C ARG A 42 0.55 -7.94 5.52
N ARG A 43 1.33 -8.52 6.42
CA ARG A 43 2.76 -8.74 6.19
C ARG A 43 3.01 -10.19 5.81
N ASN A 44 3.89 -10.40 4.84
CA ASN A 44 4.33 -11.73 4.45
C ASN A 44 5.12 -12.38 5.59
N VAL A 45 4.88 -13.67 5.82
CA VAL A 45 5.55 -14.43 6.88
C VAL A 45 6.54 -15.46 6.33
N ILE A 46 6.63 -15.63 5.01
CA ILE A 46 7.51 -16.61 4.38
C ILE A 46 8.63 -15.88 3.65
N ASN A 47 9.86 -16.08 4.09
CA ASN A 47 11.02 -15.43 3.48
C ASN A 47 11.52 -16.27 2.29
N ARG A 48 11.00 -15.97 1.09
CA ARG A 48 11.43 -16.59 -0.17
C ARG A 48 11.49 -15.55 -1.28
N PRO A 49 12.36 -15.76 -2.29
CA PRO A 49 12.55 -14.75 -3.35
C PRO A 49 11.30 -14.47 -4.20
N ASN A 50 10.37 -15.42 -4.30
CA ASN A 50 9.15 -15.28 -5.10
C ASN A 50 7.97 -14.73 -4.30
N ARG A 51 8.21 -14.11 -3.17
CA ARG A 51 7.18 -13.50 -2.32
C ARG A 51 7.22 -11.98 -2.39
N TYR A 52 6.05 -11.36 -2.27
CA TYR A 52 5.95 -9.94 -1.92
C TYR A 52 6.06 -9.80 -0.40
N ASP A 53 6.37 -8.61 0.06
CA ASP A 53 6.60 -8.34 1.49
C ASP A 53 5.36 -7.81 2.20
N LEU A 54 4.51 -7.06 1.51
CA LEU A 54 3.39 -6.34 2.10
C LEU A 54 2.19 -6.39 1.17
N LEU A 55 1.02 -6.63 1.75
CA LEU A 55 -0.27 -6.47 1.09
C LEU A 55 -0.99 -5.29 1.72
N ILE A 56 -1.37 -4.32 0.89
CA ILE A 56 -2.19 -3.19 1.28
C ILE A 56 -3.53 -3.37 0.56
N GLU A 57 -4.62 -3.45 1.32
CA GLU A 57 -5.95 -3.62 0.75
C GLU A 57 -6.82 -2.44 1.18
N LEU A 58 -7.26 -1.67 0.21
CA LEU A 58 -8.11 -0.50 0.43
C LEU A 58 -9.53 -0.81 -0.06
N THR A 59 -10.52 -0.53 0.76
CA THR A 59 -11.92 -0.64 0.35
C THR A 59 -12.38 0.69 -0.22
N MET A 60 -12.97 0.65 -1.41
CA MET A 60 -13.51 1.84 -2.08
C MET A 60 -14.50 1.43 -3.14
N THR A 61 -15.34 2.36 -3.60
CA THR A 61 -16.10 2.14 -4.81
C THR A 61 -15.23 2.46 -6.02
N PRO A 62 -15.49 1.87 -7.22
CA PRO A 62 -14.63 2.13 -8.38
C PRO A 62 -14.55 3.62 -8.77
N ASP A 63 -15.61 4.38 -8.53
CA ASP A 63 -15.64 5.81 -8.83
C ASP A 63 -14.78 6.64 -7.86
N MET A 64 -14.36 6.09 -6.74
CA MET A 64 -13.44 6.77 -5.81
C MET A 64 -11.98 6.70 -6.27
N LEU A 65 -11.64 5.80 -7.18
CA LEU A 65 -10.26 5.55 -7.58
C LEU A 65 -9.53 6.80 -8.12
N PRO A 66 -10.13 7.62 -9.01
CA PRO A 66 -9.44 8.83 -9.47
C PRO A 66 -9.12 9.81 -8.35
N ALA A 67 -10.02 9.99 -7.39
CA ALA A 67 -9.78 10.87 -6.25
C ALA A 67 -8.68 10.33 -5.34
N TYR A 68 -8.66 9.00 -5.13
CA TYR A 68 -7.59 8.34 -4.40
C TYR A 68 -6.24 8.54 -5.09
N ASP A 69 -6.16 8.31 -6.40
CA ASP A 69 -4.93 8.47 -7.17
C ASP A 69 -4.36 9.90 -7.07
N ALA A 70 -5.23 10.91 -6.99
CA ALA A 70 -4.85 12.31 -6.88
C ALA A 70 -4.68 12.78 -5.44
N SER A 71 -4.92 11.91 -4.45
CA SER A 71 -4.93 12.31 -3.04
C SER A 71 -3.53 12.54 -2.48
N GLU A 72 -3.47 13.34 -1.42
CA GLU A 72 -2.24 13.60 -0.67
C GLU A 72 -1.62 12.31 -0.10
N PRO A 73 -2.39 11.40 0.53
CA PRO A 73 -1.80 10.14 1.01
C PRO A 73 -1.17 9.30 -0.10
N HIS A 74 -1.81 9.20 -1.28
CA HIS A 74 -1.25 8.47 -2.42
C HIS A 74 0.05 9.12 -2.89
N HIS A 75 0.09 10.44 -2.93
CA HIS A 75 1.29 11.20 -3.31
C HIS A 75 2.43 10.96 -2.31
N ARG A 76 2.13 11.01 -1.01
CA ARG A 76 3.11 10.72 0.05
C ARG A 76 3.63 9.29 -0.03
N TRP A 77 2.75 8.34 -0.33
CA TRP A 77 3.13 6.94 -0.54
C TRP A 77 4.21 6.83 -1.63
N LYS A 78 3.98 7.46 -2.78
CA LYS A 78 4.90 7.42 -3.90
C LYS A 78 6.23 8.12 -3.57
N GLU A 79 6.18 9.28 -2.95
CA GLU A 79 7.38 10.03 -2.58
C GLU A 79 8.20 9.29 -1.52
N THR A 80 7.55 8.75 -0.50
CA THR A 80 8.22 8.12 0.64
C THR A 80 8.84 6.78 0.26
N PHE A 81 8.14 5.98 -0.55
CA PHE A 81 8.50 4.58 -0.77
C PHE A 81 8.94 4.25 -2.19
N GLY A 82 8.74 5.13 -3.16
CA GLY A 82 9.00 4.82 -4.57
C GLY A 82 10.38 4.23 -4.82
N ALA A 83 11.43 4.80 -4.22
CA ALA A 83 12.80 4.33 -4.41
C ALA A 83 13.11 3.04 -3.62
N ARG A 84 12.25 2.64 -2.69
CA ARG A 84 12.42 1.45 -1.85
C ARG A 84 11.58 0.27 -2.31
N ILE A 85 10.81 0.44 -3.38
CA ILE A 85 9.98 -0.63 -3.95
C ILE A 85 10.71 -1.25 -5.14
N GLN A 86 10.99 -2.55 -5.04
CA GLN A 86 11.59 -3.32 -6.13
C GLN A 86 10.55 -3.77 -7.14
N GLN A 87 9.40 -4.25 -6.66
CA GLN A 87 8.29 -4.70 -7.48
C GLN A 87 6.97 -4.32 -6.83
N LYS A 88 5.98 -4.01 -7.66
CA LYS A 88 4.64 -3.69 -7.20
C LYS A 88 3.63 -4.32 -8.15
N ALA A 89 2.54 -4.85 -7.60
CA ALA A 89 1.42 -5.38 -8.37
C ALA A 89 0.13 -4.80 -7.81
N ILE A 90 -0.80 -4.47 -8.70
CA ILE A 90 -2.12 -3.93 -8.35
C ILE A 90 -3.16 -4.95 -8.80
N PHE A 91 -4.14 -5.21 -7.94
CA PHE A 91 -5.25 -6.10 -8.25
C PHE A 91 -6.52 -5.56 -7.61
N ASP A 92 -7.55 -5.37 -8.43
CA ASP A 92 -8.85 -4.86 -7.98
C ASP A 92 -9.90 -5.96 -8.09
N TYR A 93 -10.71 -6.18 -7.03
CA TYR A 93 -11.78 -7.18 -7.06
C TYR A 93 -12.98 -6.73 -6.24
N GLU A 94 -14.11 -7.38 -6.51
CA GLU A 94 -15.35 -7.18 -5.73
C GLU A 94 -15.45 -8.17 -4.57
#